data_bbd85aa515416803454a09d6339ae9e9
#
_entry.id   bbd85aa515416803454a09d6339ae9e9
#
_cell.length_a   1.000
_cell.length_b   1.000
_cell.length_c   1.000
_cell.angle_alpha   90.00
_cell.angle_beta   90.00
_cell.angle_gamma   90.00
#
_symmetry.space_group_name_H-M   'P 1'
#
loop_
_entity.id
_entity.type
_entity.pdbx_description
1 polymer ?
#
loop_
_entity_poly.entity_id
_entity_poly.type
_entity_poly.pdbx_seq_one_letter_code
_entity_poly.pdbx_strand_id
1 'polypeptide(L)'
;MLRPKDRPSERSGRRLAILACLTLCLAAGPGAGPAVGDPLQRAPAPVIAVGDVTAESAVLWVQADREGVALIDLTEAPPEVAALQADAEREHDRNRDPDRDHARAQDRPPEVAGPLAAPSRHFEVPLSARSDFTAKLRIDGLNPGMVQHWRAAVQGASDVLGEQARGRFRTAPAAYTAAAVHLRWGSDLAGQNVCRDAERGFEVFDAIHDGAPDLFVGLGDMIYADGRCEAVGIYGNAQIPTSFGPATDLAGFRAHWRYTRADMGLRRLLSQTAYYTVWDDHEVIKALGPLHDAHEQPPYTAGVSLMPIGMAALLEQNPIAEHPLTPKRLYRSVRWGQHLELLLLDTRQYRDPNQAEDTPERPKTMLGREQLTWLKTRLEESRATWVVVASSVPMSLSERAPEAVGRDGWANVDGATGYARELAAILEHAATHGRNNLVFISGGVRFGAALRYRPFSERPGFVVHEFLAPPLSAAIRREADIDPDLGVERLFLHAPASGQDIRQYEQARDWFGFGELRIDGAGLLSAALRGADGRLLHELRLSPASPMRLAAIGFRP
;
A
#
# COMPACT_ATOMS: atom_id res chain seq x y z
N MET A 1 53.59 45.16 9.09
CA MET A 1 54.86 45.55 8.44
C MET A 1 55.00 44.76 7.14
N LEU A 2 55.01 45.55 6.07
CA LEU A 2 55.61 45.31 4.76
C LEU A 2 55.14 44.18 3.83
N ARG A 3 54.45 44.62 2.81
CA ARG A 3 54.43 44.26 1.40
C ARG A 3 55.85 44.41 0.77
N PRO A 4 56.11 44.21 -0.56
CA PRO A 4 55.38 43.58 -1.66
C PRO A 4 56.31 42.98 -2.78
N LYS A 5 55.68 42.72 -3.98
CA LYS A 5 56.24 42.73 -5.38
C LYS A 5 56.85 41.42 -5.87
N ASP A 6 56.77 40.98 -7.14
CA ASP A 6 56.63 41.68 -8.42
C ASP A 6 56.20 40.68 -9.54
N ARG A 7 55.47 41.19 -10.52
CA ARG A 7 55.44 40.75 -11.92
C ARG A 7 56.64 41.40 -12.67
N PRO A 8 57.01 41.14 -13.93
CA PRO A 8 56.23 40.69 -15.13
C PRO A 8 57.04 39.76 -16.10
N SER A 9 56.58 39.32 -17.26
CA SER A 9 56.70 40.00 -18.54
C SER A 9 56.26 39.11 -19.74
N GLU A 10 55.69 39.81 -20.71
CA GLU A 10 55.31 39.39 -22.05
C GLU A 10 56.45 38.92 -22.95
N ARG A 11 56.11 38.14 -24.01
CA ARG A 11 56.50 38.30 -25.45
C ARG A 11 55.79 37.22 -26.30
N SER A 12 54.85 37.57 -27.13
CA SER A 12 54.83 37.98 -28.54
C SER A 12 55.46 36.96 -29.51
N GLY A 13 54.67 36.51 -30.49
CA GLY A 13 55.21 35.81 -31.68
C GLY A 13 54.16 35.25 -32.64
N ARG A 14 53.62 36.12 -33.51
CA ARG A 14 53.27 35.98 -34.95
C ARG A 14 52.64 34.70 -35.52
N ARG A 15 51.44 34.87 -35.99
CA ARG A 15 50.76 34.59 -37.28
C ARG A 15 51.37 33.55 -38.20
N LEU A 16 50.53 32.57 -38.61
CA LEU A 16 50.38 32.16 -40.00
C LEU A 16 48.94 31.75 -40.26
N ALA A 17 48.31 32.42 -41.24
CA ALA A 17 46.96 32.09 -41.72
C ALA A 17 47.08 31.01 -42.78
N ILE A 18 46.29 29.96 -42.69
CA ILE A 18 45.99 29.07 -43.79
C ILE A 18 44.47 29.03 -43.97
N LEU A 19 44.07 29.53 -45.12
CA LEU A 19 42.71 29.50 -45.65
C LEU A 19 42.43 28.08 -46.13
N ALA A 20 41.44 27.40 -45.51
CA ALA A 20 40.88 26.17 -46.05
C ALA A 20 39.36 26.36 -46.14
N CYS A 21 38.85 26.35 -47.36
CA CYS A 21 37.41 26.28 -47.64
C CYS A 21 36.77 25.04 -47.00
N LEU A 22 35.85 25.24 -46.09
CA LEU A 22 34.97 24.17 -45.60
C LEU A 22 33.62 24.31 -46.30
N THR A 23 33.34 23.34 -47.13
CA THR A 23 32.01 23.07 -47.68
C THR A 23 31.13 22.58 -46.52
N LEU A 24 30.17 23.38 -46.11
CA LEU A 24 29.16 23.02 -45.10
C LEU A 24 28.18 22.04 -45.74
N CYS A 25 28.33 20.73 -45.49
CA CYS A 25 27.25 19.79 -45.66
C CYS A 25 26.39 19.83 -44.39
N LEU A 26 25.24 20.54 -44.47
CA LEU A 26 24.16 20.39 -43.51
C LEU A 26 23.56 18.97 -43.64
N ALA A 27 24.01 18.05 -42.83
CA ALA A 27 23.25 16.84 -42.51
C ALA A 27 22.21 17.22 -41.45
N ALA A 28 20.99 17.54 -41.86
CA ALA A 28 19.83 17.58 -41.02
C ALA A 28 19.57 16.12 -40.59
N GLY A 29 19.98 15.76 -39.37
CA GLY A 29 19.50 14.55 -38.72
C GLY A 29 17.98 14.61 -38.56
N PRO A 30 17.24 13.52 -38.75
CA PRO A 30 15.81 13.51 -38.52
C PRO A 30 15.58 13.82 -37.04
N GLY A 31 14.98 14.97 -36.75
CA GLY A 31 14.42 15.26 -35.44
C GLY A 31 13.43 14.13 -35.11
N ALA A 32 13.66 13.41 -34.04
CA ALA A 32 12.66 12.51 -33.48
C ALA A 32 11.48 13.39 -33.02
N GLY A 33 10.53 13.59 -33.91
CA GLY A 33 9.19 14.02 -33.52
C GLY A 33 8.61 12.98 -32.57
N PRO A 34 7.62 13.36 -31.73
CA PRO A 34 6.95 12.37 -30.91
C PRO A 34 6.47 11.26 -31.83
N ALA A 35 6.83 10.01 -31.49
CA ALA A 35 6.40 8.84 -32.24
C ALA A 35 4.88 8.85 -32.25
N VAL A 36 4.29 9.24 -33.37
CA VAL A 36 2.87 9.03 -33.63
C VAL A 36 2.73 7.52 -33.75
N GLY A 37 2.22 6.90 -32.69
CA GLY A 37 1.97 5.45 -32.69
C GLY A 37 1.09 5.11 -33.90
N ASP A 38 1.37 3.96 -34.50
CA ASP A 38 0.59 3.42 -35.61
C ASP A 38 -0.90 3.43 -35.18
N PRO A 39 -1.79 4.13 -35.89
CA PRO A 39 -3.21 4.23 -35.53
C PRO A 39 -3.93 2.87 -35.60
N LEU A 40 -3.30 1.83 -36.11
CA LEU A 40 -3.81 0.46 -36.14
C LEU A 40 -3.29 -0.41 -34.98
N GLN A 41 -2.37 0.07 -34.18
CA GLN A 41 -1.88 -0.66 -33.03
C GLN A 41 -2.91 -0.59 -31.90
N ARG A 42 -3.43 -1.75 -31.48
CA ARG A 42 -4.37 -1.85 -30.35
C ARG A 42 -3.74 -1.25 -29.09
N ALA A 43 -4.54 -0.49 -28.33
CA ALA A 43 -4.13 -0.02 -27.02
C ALA A 43 -3.84 -1.23 -26.09
N PRO A 44 -2.81 -1.18 -25.25
CA PRO A 44 -2.55 -2.21 -24.25
C PRO A 44 -3.72 -2.32 -23.27
N ALA A 45 -3.83 -3.47 -22.62
CA ALA A 45 -4.85 -3.71 -21.61
C ALA A 45 -4.73 -2.70 -20.44
N PRO A 46 -5.83 -2.11 -19.96
CA PRO A 46 -5.80 -1.18 -18.85
C PRO A 46 -5.38 -1.89 -17.55
N VAL A 47 -4.79 -1.13 -16.63
CA VAL A 47 -4.56 -1.57 -15.25
C VAL A 47 -5.83 -1.31 -14.46
N ILE A 48 -6.32 -2.33 -13.77
CA ILE A 48 -7.50 -2.23 -12.91
C ILE A 48 -7.12 -2.61 -11.48
N ALA A 49 -7.59 -1.82 -10.53
CA ALA A 49 -7.59 -2.15 -9.12
C ALA A 49 -8.99 -1.96 -8.55
N VAL A 50 -9.39 -2.84 -7.63
CA VAL A 50 -10.68 -2.75 -6.96
C VAL A 50 -10.43 -2.49 -5.48
N GLY A 51 -11.06 -1.46 -4.92
CA GLY A 51 -10.88 -1.12 -3.51
C GLY A 51 -12.15 -0.61 -2.84
N ASP A 52 -12.00 -0.30 -1.57
CA ASP A 52 -13.08 0.14 -0.67
C ASP A 52 -14.37 -0.66 -0.85
N VAL A 53 -14.18 -1.98 -1.02
CA VAL A 53 -15.27 -2.94 -1.21
C VAL A 53 -16.07 -3.07 0.09
N THR A 54 -17.37 -2.93 -0.01
CA THR A 54 -18.31 -3.18 1.09
C THR A 54 -19.20 -4.36 0.76
N ALA A 55 -20.22 -4.60 1.57
CA ALA A 55 -21.24 -5.62 1.26
C ALA A 55 -22.05 -5.26 -0.01
N GLU A 56 -22.19 -3.97 -0.32
CA GLU A 56 -23.11 -3.48 -1.34
C GLU A 56 -22.48 -2.53 -2.36
N SER A 57 -21.18 -2.25 -2.24
CA SER A 57 -20.47 -1.32 -3.15
C SER A 57 -19.00 -1.65 -3.30
N ALA A 58 -18.39 -1.11 -4.37
CA ALA A 58 -16.96 -1.17 -4.63
C ALA A 58 -16.52 0.07 -5.41
N VAL A 59 -15.22 0.36 -5.39
CA VAL A 59 -14.58 1.34 -6.28
C VAL A 59 -13.65 0.61 -7.23
N LEU A 60 -13.93 0.67 -8.53
CA LEU A 60 -12.99 0.27 -9.57
C LEU A 60 -12.15 1.47 -9.96
N TRP A 61 -10.85 1.33 -9.88
CA TRP A 61 -9.87 2.26 -10.41
C TRP A 61 -9.31 1.69 -11.71
N VAL A 62 -9.24 2.53 -12.74
CA VAL A 62 -8.73 2.17 -14.06
C VAL A 62 -7.65 3.13 -14.48
N GLN A 63 -6.56 2.62 -15.07
CA GLN A 63 -5.51 3.40 -15.70
C GLN A 63 -5.20 2.86 -17.09
N ALA A 64 -5.12 3.78 -18.06
CA ALA A 64 -4.65 3.50 -19.41
C ALA A 64 -3.32 4.20 -19.71
N ASP A 65 -2.81 4.00 -20.91
CA ASP A 65 -1.61 4.67 -21.43
C ASP A 65 -1.95 5.93 -22.25
N ARG A 66 -3.24 6.17 -22.51
CA ARG A 66 -3.75 7.25 -23.39
C ARG A 66 -5.16 7.67 -23.05
N GLU A 67 -5.60 8.79 -23.66
CA GLU A 67 -7.00 9.22 -23.62
C GLU A 67 -7.93 8.25 -24.33
N GLY A 68 -9.15 8.13 -23.83
CA GLY A 68 -10.18 7.27 -24.38
C GLY A 68 -11.33 7.04 -23.42
N VAL A 69 -12.10 6.00 -23.66
CA VAL A 69 -13.17 5.53 -22.79
C VAL A 69 -12.89 4.10 -22.36
N ALA A 70 -12.82 3.86 -21.06
CA ALA A 70 -12.78 2.51 -20.54
C ALA A 70 -14.19 1.92 -20.56
N LEU A 71 -14.36 0.82 -21.29
CA LEU A 71 -15.59 0.02 -21.34
C LEU A 71 -15.43 -1.11 -20.33
N ILE A 72 -16.33 -1.16 -19.35
CA ILE A 72 -16.24 -2.12 -18.24
C ILE A 72 -17.53 -2.93 -18.16
N ASP A 73 -17.40 -4.24 -18.21
CA ASP A 73 -18.48 -5.19 -17.98
C ASP A 73 -18.32 -5.84 -16.60
N LEU A 74 -19.40 -5.94 -15.85
CA LEU A 74 -19.44 -6.57 -14.54
C LEU A 74 -20.52 -7.64 -14.52
N THR A 75 -20.17 -8.87 -14.09
CA THR A 75 -21.10 -9.98 -13.88
C THR A 75 -20.94 -10.56 -12.49
N GLU A 76 -22.03 -10.96 -11.87
CA GLU A 76 -22.04 -11.53 -10.52
C GLU A 76 -22.20 -13.05 -10.56
N ALA A 77 -21.48 -13.76 -9.69
CA ALA A 77 -21.61 -15.19 -9.49
C ALA A 77 -21.57 -15.58 -8.01
N PRO A 78 -22.31 -16.62 -7.57
CA PRO A 78 -22.13 -17.20 -6.25
C PRO A 78 -20.70 -17.73 -6.06
N PRO A 79 -20.15 -17.71 -4.82
CA PRO A 79 -18.77 -18.13 -4.54
C PRO A 79 -18.47 -19.57 -4.98
N GLU A 80 -19.42 -20.49 -4.85
CA GLU A 80 -19.26 -21.89 -5.24
C GLU A 80 -19.09 -22.04 -6.77
N VAL A 81 -19.86 -21.27 -7.55
CA VAL A 81 -19.76 -21.26 -9.02
C VAL A 81 -18.43 -20.62 -9.45
N ALA A 82 -18.03 -19.53 -8.79
CA ALA A 82 -16.77 -18.87 -9.07
C ALA A 82 -15.54 -19.75 -8.73
N ALA A 83 -15.62 -20.57 -7.69
CA ALA A 83 -14.56 -21.52 -7.33
C ALA A 83 -14.39 -22.59 -8.41
N LEU A 84 -15.47 -23.17 -8.90
CA LEU A 84 -15.45 -24.17 -10.00
C LEU A 84 -14.87 -23.58 -11.30
N GLN A 85 -15.20 -22.32 -11.61
CA GLN A 85 -14.63 -21.62 -12.77
C GLN A 85 -13.12 -21.37 -12.61
N ALA A 86 -12.68 -20.97 -11.42
CA ALA A 86 -11.27 -20.74 -11.13
C ALA A 86 -10.42 -22.02 -11.19
N ASP A 87 -10.98 -23.16 -10.78
CA ASP A 87 -10.28 -24.45 -10.87
C ASP A 87 -10.18 -24.91 -12.32
N ALA A 88 -11.23 -24.72 -13.12
CA ALA A 88 -11.22 -25.01 -14.55
C ALA A 88 -10.21 -24.13 -15.33
N GLU A 89 -10.10 -22.85 -14.98
CA GLU A 89 -9.11 -21.94 -15.56
C GLU A 89 -7.67 -22.36 -15.19
N ARG A 90 -7.43 -22.74 -13.93
CA ARG A 90 -6.10 -23.23 -13.47
C ARG A 90 -5.70 -24.54 -14.16
N GLU A 91 -6.64 -25.42 -14.39
CA GLU A 91 -6.40 -26.69 -15.10
C GLU A 91 -6.10 -26.43 -16.59
N HIS A 92 -6.81 -25.47 -17.20
CA HIS A 92 -6.54 -25.04 -18.57
C HIS A 92 -5.15 -24.42 -18.73
N ASP A 93 -4.73 -23.54 -17.80
CA ASP A 93 -3.41 -22.89 -17.84
C ASP A 93 -2.26 -23.89 -17.57
N ARG A 94 -2.45 -24.90 -16.70
CA ARG A 94 -1.44 -25.97 -16.50
C ARG A 94 -1.25 -26.86 -17.72
N ASN A 95 -2.29 -27.00 -18.53
CA ASN A 95 -2.26 -27.82 -19.76
C ASN A 95 -1.84 -27.02 -20.99
N ARG A 96 -1.52 -25.75 -20.84
CA ARG A 96 -1.06 -24.87 -21.91
C ARG A 96 0.40 -25.17 -22.22
N ASP A 97 0.65 -25.80 -23.38
CA ASP A 97 1.97 -26.04 -23.93
C ASP A 97 2.35 -24.82 -24.80
N PRO A 98 3.34 -24.01 -24.42
CA PRO A 98 3.69 -22.78 -25.15
C PRO A 98 4.12 -23.02 -26.59
N ASP A 99 4.59 -24.22 -26.94
CA ASP A 99 5.05 -24.56 -28.30
C ASP A 99 3.91 -24.99 -29.24
N ARG A 100 2.70 -25.23 -28.74
CA ARG A 100 1.53 -25.68 -29.56
C ARG A 100 0.58 -24.56 -29.97
N ASP A 101 0.66 -23.37 -29.40
CA ASP A 101 -0.33 -22.31 -29.63
C ASP A 101 -0.22 -21.60 -31.00
N HIS A 102 0.88 -21.79 -31.75
CA HIS A 102 0.98 -21.22 -33.11
C HIS A 102 0.24 -22.00 -34.21
N ALA A 103 -0.27 -23.19 -33.95
CA ALA A 103 -0.88 -24.03 -34.96
C ALA A 103 -2.44 -24.16 -34.88
N ARG A 104 -3.10 -23.64 -33.86
CA ARG A 104 -4.54 -23.84 -33.61
C ARG A 104 -5.39 -22.60 -33.41
N ALA A 105 -5.18 -21.59 -34.24
CA ALA A 105 -6.11 -20.45 -34.28
C ALA A 105 -7.49 -20.75 -34.91
N GLN A 106 -7.76 -21.97 -35.36
CA GLN A 106 -8.97 -22.31 -36.10
C GLN A 106 -9.93 -23.30 -35.40
N ASP A 107 -9.56 -23.93 -34.30
CA ASP A 107 -10.46 -24.85 -33.56
C ASP A 107 -10.70 -24.30 -32.13
N ARG A 108 -11.57 -23.33 -32.02
CA ARG A 108 -12.19 -22.97 -30.75
C ARG A 108 -13.28 -23.99 -30.44
N PRO A 109 -13.20 -24.74 -29.31
CA PRO A 109 -14.35 -25.53 -28.90
C PRO A 109 -15.56 -24.62 -28.69
N PRO A 110 -16.79 -25.08 -28.97
CA PRO A 110 -17.97 -24.26 -28.73
C PRO A 110 -18.02 -23.87 -27.26
N GLU A 111 -18.26 -22.58 -27.05
CA GLU A 111 -18.50 -22.00 -25.73
C GLU A 111 -19.57 -22.85 -25.04
N VAL A 112 -19.17 -23.59 -24.00
CA VAL A 112 -20.13 -24.37 -23.21
C VAL A 112 -21.08 -23.35 -22.62
N ALA A 113 -22.34 -23.39 -23.07
CA ALA A 113 -23.40 -22.57 -22.53
C ALA A 113 -23.51 -22.85 -21.02
N GLY A 114 -22.87 -22.03 -20.22
CA GLY A 114 -22.98 -22.08 -18.78
C GLY A 114 -24.39 -21.71 -18.32
N PRO A 115 -24.76 -22.02 -17.08
CA PRO A 115 -26.09 -21.72 -16.56
C PRO A 115 -26.37 -20.23 -16.69
N LEU A 116 -27.59 -19.87 -17.09
CA LEU A 116 -28.22 -18.58 -17.35
C LEU A 116 -27.31 -17.39 -16.96
N ALA A 117 -26.80 -16.71 -17.97
CA ALA A 117 -25.91 -15.57 -17.80
C ALA A 117 -26.54 -14.59 -16.81
N ALA A 118 -25.87 -14.40 -15.66
CA ALA A 118 -26.27 -13.36 -14.72
C ALA A 118 -26.28 -12.00 -15.45
N PRO A 119 -27.21 -11.08 -15.12
CA PRO A 119 -27.30 -9.81 -15.82
C PRO A 119 -25.97 -9.08 -15.72
N SER A 120 -25.41 -8.74 -16.88
CA SER A 120 -24.18 -7.96 -16.99
C SER A 120 -24.52 -6.48 -16.83
N ARG A 121 -23.73 -5.76 -16.04
CA ARG A 121 -23.78 -4.29 -15.92
C ARG A 121 -22.66 -3.71 -16.77
N HIS A 122 -22.97 -2.68 -17.57
CA HIS A 122 -22.03 -2.02 -18.46
C HIS A 122 -21.75 -0.61 -17.99
N PHE A 123 -20.50 -0.19 -18.07
CA PHE A 123 -20.06 1.13 -17.66
C PHE A 123 -19.09 1.70 -18.70
N GLU A 124 -19.20 3.00 -18.93
CA GLU A 124 -18.31 3.79 -19.76
C GLU A 124 -17.63 4.84 -18.88
N VAL A 125 -16.31 4.84 -18.85
CA VAL A 125 -15.54 5.71 -17.96
C VAL A 125 -14.53 6.50 -18.78
N PRO A 126 -14.67 7.84 -18.89
CA PRO A 126 -13.75 8.66 -19.66
C PRO A 126 -12.40 8.77 -18.97
N LEU A 127 -11.33 8.66 -19.76
CA LEU A 127 -9.93 8.76 -19.35
C LEU A 127 -9.29 9.97 -20.01
N SER A 128 -8.60 10.82 -19.25
CA SER A 128 -7.97 12.00 -19.77
C SER A 128 -6.57 12.23 -19.21
N ALA A 129 -5.74 12.97 -19.96
CA ALA A 129 -4.40 13.36 -19.53
C ALA A 129 -4.41 14.21 -18.24
N ARG A 130 -5.51 14.91 -17.93
CA ARG A 130 -5.65 15.70 -16.71
C ARG A 130 -5.56 14.86 -15.44
N SER A 131 -6.10 13.65 -15.48
CA SER A 131 -6.08 12.68 -14.37
C SER A 131 -5.08 11.56 -14.62
N ASP A 132 -3.99 11.79 -15.35
CA ASP A 132 -2.98 10.79 -15.67
C ASP A 132 -3.56 9.53 -16.33
N PHE A 133 -4.59 9.72 -17.17
CA PHE A 133 -5.36 8.64 -17.80
C PHE A 133 -5.97 7.65 -16.79
N THR A 134 -6.25 8.12 -15.57
CA THR A 134 -6.94 7.34 -14.54
C THR A 134 -8.37 7.80 -14.36
N ALA A 135 -9.21 6.90 -13.86
CA ALA A 135 -10.55 7.22 -13.38
C ALA A 135 -11.00 6.26 -12.30
N LYS A 136 -11.97 6.68 -11.50
CA LYS A 136 -12.63 5.85 -10.49
C LYS A 136 -14.10 5.70 -10.83
N LEU A 137 -14.58 4.46 -10.81
CA LEU A 137 -15.98 4.11 -10.95
C LEU A 137 -16.49 3.55 -9.62
N ARG A 138 -17.38 4.28 -8.97
CA ARG A 138 -18.12 3.73 -7.83
C ARG A 138 -19.29 2.88 -8.34
N ILE A 139 -19.37 1.65 -7.84
CA ILE A 139 -20.43 0.70 -8.16
C ILE A 139 -21.22 0.44 -6.88
N ASP A 140 -22.49 0.77 -6.89
CA ASP A 140 -23.43 0.54 -5.79
C ASP A 140 -24.46 -0.53 -6.18
N GLY A 141 -25.18 -1.07 -5.18
CA GLY A 141 -26.24 -2.08 -5.39
C GLY A 141 -25.68 -3.46 -5.75
N LEU A 142 -24.53 -3.81 -5.19
CA LEU A 142 -23.97 -5.15 -5.25
C LEU A 142 -24.62 -6.04 -4.17
N ASN A 143 -24.63 -7.36 -4.38
CA ASN A 143 -25.09 -8.31 -3.38
C ASN A 143 -23.97 -8.73 -2.42
N PRO A 144 -24.24 -8.88 -1.10
CA PRO A 144 -23.23 -9.26 -0.13
C PRO A 144 -22.66 -10.66 -0.35
N GLY A 145 -21.35 -10.80 -0.21
CA GLY A 145 -20.64 -12.07 -0.24
C GLY A 145 -20.50 -12.72 -1.62
N MET A 146 -20.88 -12.01 -2.68
CA MET A 146 -20.83 -12.51 -4.06
C MET A 146 -19.49 -12.22 -4.72
N VAL A 147 -19.14 -13.04 -5.69
CA VAL A 147 -17.97 -12.80 -6.55
C VAL A 147 -18.41 -12.00 -7.77
N GLN A 148 -17.74 -10.88 -7.99
CA GLN A 148 -17.92 -10.01 -9.14
C GLN A 148 -16.79 -10.28 -10.13
N HIS A 149 -17.13 -10.68 -11.35
CA HIS A 149 -16.19 -10.80 -12.47
C HIS A 149 -16.28 -9.55 -13.32
N TRP A 150 -15.15 -8.97 -13.66
CA TRP A 150 -15.10 -7.79 -14.51
C TRP A 150 -14.22 -8.02 -15.75
N ARG A 151 -14.57 -7.35 -16.84
CA ARG A 151 -13.77 -7.21 -18.06
C ARG A 151 -13.68 -5.75 -18.39
N ALA A 152 -12.50 -5.30 -18.82
CA ALA A 152 -12.29 -3.91 -19.20
C ALA A 152 -11.41 -3.82 -20.44
N ALA A 153 -11.72 -2.88 -21.32
CA ALA A 153 -10.89 -2.50 -22.47
C ALA A 153 -11.01 -1.00 -22.71
N VAL A 154 -10.01 -0.38 -23.32
CA VAL A 154 -10.03 1.05 -23.65
C VAL A 154 -10.32 1.24 -25.12
N GLN A 155 -11.34 2.04 -25.42
CA GLN A 155 -11.65 2.53 -26.75
C GLN A 155 -11.02 3.90 -26.95
N GLY A 156 -10.10 4.00 -27.89
CA GLY A 156 -9.45 5.27 -28.28
C GLY A 156 -10.26 6.05 -29.30
N ALA A 157 -9.70 7.17 -29.76
CA ALA A 157 -10.34 8.07 -30.72
C ALA A 157 -10.65 7.43 -32.10
N SER A 158 -10.04 6.29 -32.43
CA SER A 158 -10.24 5.55 -33.68
C SER A 158 -11.34 4.47 -33.59
N ASP A 159 -12.12 4.44 -32.52
CA ASP A 159 -13.12 3.40 -32.21
C ASP A 159 -12.56 1.96 -32.18
N VAL A 160 -11.24 1.80 -32.24
CA VAL A 160 -10.59 0.51 -32.12
C VAL A 160 -10.51 0.13 -30.64
N LEU A 161 -11.13 -1.02 -30.30
CA LEU A 161 -11.06 -1.57 -28.96
C LEU A 161 -9.65 -2.11 -28.68
N GLY A 162 -9.05 -1.67 -27.57
CA GLY A 162 -7.76 -2.13 -27.08
C GLY A 162 -7.78 -3.59 -26.59
N GLU A 163 -6.66 -4.02 -26.05
CA GLU A 163 -6.56 -5.32 -25.37
C GLU A 163 -7.45 -5.35 -24.14
N GLN A 164 -7.98 -6.53 -23.83
CA GLN A 164 -8.90 -6.71 -22.71
C GLN A 164 -8.16 -7.14 -21.45
N ALA A 165 -8.38 -6.42 -20.35
CA ALA A 165 -8.10 -6.88 -19.00
C ALA A 165 -9.30 -7.61 -18.42
N ARG A 166 -9.05 -8.54 -17.49
CA ARG A 166 -10.09 -9.25 -16.74
C ARG A 166 -9.63 -9.52 -15.31
N GLY A 167 -10.58 -9.64 -14.42
CA GLY A 167 -10.33 -9.98 -13.03
C GLY A 167 -11.63 -10.22 -12.26
N ARG A 168 -11.48 -10.27 -10.94
CA ARG A 168 -12.61 -10.51 -10.04
C ARG A 168 -12.36 -9.89 -8.68
N PHE A 169 -13.40 -9.75 -7.89
CA PHE A 169 -13.32 -9.45 -6.46
C PHE A 169 -14.55 -10.03 -5.76
N ARG A 170 -14.46 -10.22 -4.45
CA ARG A 170 -15.60 -10.62 -3.65
C ARG A 170 -16.12 -9.42 -2.87
N THR A 171 -17.45 -9.20 -2.85
CA THR A 171 -18.08 -8.25 -1.93
C THR A 171 -17.99 -8.77 -0.50
N ALA A 172 -17.90 -7.86 0.47
CA ALA A 172 -17.94 -8.25 1.87
C ALA A 172 -19.25 -9.02 2.19
N PRO A 173 -19.18 -10.09 2.97
CA PRO A 173 -20.40 -10.71 3.49
C PRO A 173 -21.21 -9.73 4.33
N ALA A 174 -22.53 -9.89 4.40
CA ALA A 174 -23.38 -9.07 5.25
C ALA A 174 -22.93 -9.13 6.71
N ALA A 175 -23.08 -8.02 7.45
CA ALA A 175 -22.54 -7.85 8.80
C ALA A 175 -22.95 -8.91 9.83
N TYR A 176 -24.04 -9.62 9.58
CA TYR A 176 -24.54 -10.73 10.42
C TYR A 176 -24.12 -12.12 9.93
N THR A 177 -23.43 -12.21 8.80
CA THR A 177 -23.03 -13.50 8.21
C THR A 177 -21.71 -13.97 8.82
N ALA A 178 -21.73 -15.14 9.45
CA ALA A 178 -20.55 -15.80 10.00
C ALA A 178 -19.75 -16.48 8.86
N ALA A 179 -19.04 -15.67 8.09
CA ALA A 179 -18.20 -16.14 7.00
C ALA A 179 -16.72 -16.06 7.37
N ALA A 180 -15.92 -16.98 6.83
CA ALA A 180 -14.48 -16.90 6.93
C ALA A 180 -13.95 -15.67 6.17
N VAL A 181 -12.84 -15.11 6.68
CA VAL A 181 -12.16 -13.95 6.11
C VAL A 181 -10.67 -14.23 6.00
N HIS A 182 -10.10 -13.91 4.86
CA HIS A 182 -8.68 -13.99 4.61
C HIS A 182 -8.13 -12.62 4.20
N LEU A 183 -7.36 -11.99 5.07
CA LEU A 183 -6.73 -10.69 4.87
C LEU A 183 -5.22 -10.86 4.82
N ARG A 184 -4.56 -10.15 3.91
CA ARG A 184 -3.11 -9.97 3.88
C ARG A 184 -2.77 -8.49 3.90
N TRP A 185 -1.60 -8.15 4.47
CA TRP A 185 -1.13 -6.76 4.52
C TRP A 185 0.38 -6.66 4.36
N GLY A 186 0.82 -5.49 3.94
CA GLY A 186 2.24 -5.15 3.85
C GLY A 186 2.45 -3.66 3.73
N SER A 187 3.70 -3.23 3.86
CA SER A 187 4.20 -1.87 3.74
C SER A 187 5.61 -1.87 3.15
N ASP A 188 6.20 -0.69 2.98
CA ASP A 188 7.60 -0.54 2.60
C ASP A 188 7.92 -1.17 1.24
N LEU A 189 7.39 -0.61 0.15
CA LEU A 189 7.58 -1.07 -1.22
C LEU A 189 8.48 -0.13 -2.02
N ALA A 190 9.59 -0.64 -2.55
CA ALA A 190 10.60 0.09 -3.34
C ALA A 190 11.41 1.10 -2.51
N GLY A 191 11.61 0.84 -1.20
CA GLY A 191 12.27 1.76 -0.29
C GLY A 191 13.80 1.74 -0.36
N GLN A 192 14.42 2.93 -0.30
CA GLN A 192 15.87 3.15 -0.20
C GLN A 192 16.70 2.40 -1.26
N ASN A 193 16.28 2.49 -2.51
CA ASN A 193 16.91 1.82 -3.65
C ASN A 193 16.91 0.27 -3.53
N VAL A 194 15.85 -0.31 -2.94
CA VAL A 194 15.49 -1.72 -3.05
C VAL A 194 14.23 -1.81 -3.91
N CYS A 195 14.42 -1.70 -5.18
CA CYS A 195 13.38 -1.46 -6.15
C CYS A 195 12.98 -2.73 -6.91
N ARG A 196 12.19 -2.57 -7.95
CA ARG A 196 11.72 -3.66 -8.80
C ARG A 196 12.91 -4.41 -9.42
N ASP A 197 13.11 -5.67 -9.05
CA ASP A 197 14.14 -6.52 -9.65
C ASP A 197 13.92 -6.66 -11.17
N ALA A 198 15.01 -6.67 -11.95
CA ALA A 198 14.92 -6.65 -13.40
C ALA A 198 14.31 -7.93 -14.00
N GLU A 199 14.44 -9.06 -13.31
CA GLU A 199 13.95 -10.37 -13.75
C GLU A 199 12.66 -10.77 -13.05
N ARG A 200 12.55 -10.50 -11.72
CA ARG A 200 11.49 -11.02 -10.85
C ARG A 200 10.43 -9.98 -10.48
N GLY A 201 10.66 -8.70 -10.76
CA GLY A 201 9.76 -7.64 -10.30
C GLY A 201 9.77 -7.51 -8.77
N PHE A 202 8.60 -7.35 -8.18
CA PHE A 202 8.38 -7.47 -6.74
C PHE A 202 7.80 -8.86 -6.44
N GLU A 203 8.65 -9.87 -6.32
CA GLU A 203 8.27 -11.29 -6.21
C GLU A 203 7.33 -11.61 -5.03
N VAL A 204 7.33 -10.78 -3.97
CA VAL A 204 6.44 -10.95 -2.81
C VAL A 204 4.96 -10.97 -3.20
N PHE A 205 4.58 -10.28 -4.28
CA PHE A 205 3.19 -10.23 -4.72
C PHE A 205 2.70 -11.54 -5.32
N ASP A 206 3.56 -12.37 -5.87
CA ASP A 206 3.17 -13.70 -6.33
C ASP A 206 2.73 -14.57 -5.14
N ALA A 207 3.51 -14.59 -4.05
CA ALA A 207 3.14 -15.31 -2.85
C ALA A 207 1.87 -14.75 -2.18
N ILE A 208 1.68 -13.42 -2.19
CA ILE A 208 0.46 -12.79 -1.67
C ILE A 208 -0.74 -13.20 -2.52
N HIS A 209 -0.62 -13.17 -3.84
CA HIS A 209 -1.69 -13.53 -4.77
C HIS A 209 -2.05 -15.03 -4.67
N ASP A 210 -1.06 -15.93 -4.64
CA ASP A 210 -1.27 -17.38 -4.64
C ASP A 210 -2.03 -17.87 -3.41
N GLY A 211 -1.99 -17.13 -2.31
CA GLY A 211 -2.82 -17.39 -1.15
C GLY A 211 -4.29 -17.03 -1.32
N ALA A 212 -4.67 -16.37 -2.43
CA ALA A 212 -6.02 -15.94 -2.76
C ALA A 212 -6.74 -15.22 -1.59
N PRO A 213 -6.21 -14.09 -1.08
CA PRO A 213 -6.86 -13.36 -0.01
C PRO A 213 -8.16 -12.69 -0.50
N ASP A 214 -9.15 -12.57 0.39
CA ASP A 214 -10.34 -11.75 0.15
C ASP A 214 -9.97 -10.27 0.03
N LEU A 215 -9.02 -9.82 0.86
CA LEU A 215 -8.58 -8.42 0.89
C LEU A 215 -7.06 -8.30 1.12
N PHE A 216 -6.47 -7.29 0.50
CA PHE A 216 -5.08 -6.86 0.73
C PHE A 216 -5.05 -5.43 1.23
N VAL A 217 -4.27 -5.18 2.29
CA VAL A 217 -4.11 -3.85 2.91
C VAL A 217 -2.69 -3.35 2.70
N GLY A 218 -2.54 -2.26 1.96
CA GLY A 218 -1.30 -1.49 1.88
C GLY A 218 -1.25 -0.48 3.03
N LEU A 219 -0.33 -0.70 3.96
CA LEU A 219 -0.22 0.11 5.19
C LEU A 219 0.69 1.34 5.05
N GLY A 220 0.69 1.96 3.88
CA GLY A 220 1.59 3.06 3.57
C GLY A 220 2.97 2.60 3.10
N ASP A 221 3.78 3.56 2.67
CA ASP A 221 5.05 3.34 2.00
C ASP A 221 4.92 2.39 0.78
N MET A 222 3.76 2.49 0.09
CA MET A 222 3.53 1.76 -1.16
C MET A 222 4.22 2.42 -2.36
N ILE A 223 4.78 3.60 -2.15
CA ILE A 223 5.78 4.28 -2.96
C ILE A 223 6.77 4.98 -2.03
N TYR A 224 7.96 5.27 -2.54
CA TYR A 224 8.94 6.14 -1.89
C TYR A 224 9.13 7.37 -2.78
N ALA A 225 8.20 8.33 -2.63
CA ALA A 225 8.17 9.52 -3.47
C ALA A 225 9.38 10.45 -3.27
N ASP A 226 10.07 10.33 -2.16
CA ASP A 226 11.29 11.05 -1.80
C ASP A 226 12.59 10.32 -2.20
N GLY A 227 12.48 9.20 -2.93
CA GLY A 227 13.59 8.38 -3.39
C GLY A 227 13.74 8.30 -4.90
N ARG A 228 14.67 7.46 -5.32
CA ARG A 228 14.84 7.04 -6.72
C ARG A 228 15.33 5.60 -6.76
N CYS A 229 15.09 4.95 -7.90
CA CYS A 229 15.59 3.62 -8.17
C CYS A 229 16.75 3.71 -9.16
N GLU A 230 17.91 3.20 -8.77
CA GLU A 230 19.07 3.06 -9.63
C GLU A 230 19.05 1.72 -10.36
N ALA A 231 19.90 1.54 -11.39
CA ALA A 231 20.00 0.28 -12.13
C ALA A 231 20.58 -0.88 -11.29
N VAL A 232 21.28 -0.54 -10.21
CA VAL A 232 21.83 -1.50 -9.24
C VAL A 232 21.31 -1.15 -7.86
N GLY A 233 20.66 -2.10 -7.22
CA GLY A 233 20.13 -1.96 -5.85
C GLY A 233 21.23 -1.91 -4.79
N ILE A 234 20.87 -1.50 -3.56
CA ILE A 234 21.83 -1.46 -2.44
C ILE A 234 22.37 -2.86 -2.08
N TYR A 235 21.68 -3.91 -2.51
CA TYR A 235 22.10 -5.32 -2.32
C TYR A 235 22.73 -5.92 -3.58
N GLY A 236 23.11 -5.08 -4.56
CA GLY A 236 23.89 -5.46 -5.74
C GLY A 236 23.10 -6.16 -6.85
N ASN A 237 21.79 -6.31 -6.74
CA ASN A 237 20.96 -6.87 -7.80
C ASN A 237 20.70 -5.85 -8.93
N ALA A 238 20.50 -6.36 -10.15
CA ALA A 238 19.98 -5.57 -11.25
C ALA A 238 18.50 -5.25 -10.98
N GLN A 239 18.12 -4.00 -11.15
CA GLN A 239 16.73 -3.56 -10.97
C GLN A 239 16.31 -2.59 -12.08
N ILE A 240 15.00 -2.39 -12.22
CA ILE A 240 14.45 -1.46 -13.20
C ILE A 240 14.61 -0.04 -12.65
N PRO A 241 15.47 0.81 -13.24
CA PRO A 241 15.70 2.15 -12.74
C PRO A 241 14.53 3.09 -13.04
N THR A 242 14.40 4.16 -12.24
CA THR A 242 13.53 5.30 -12.57
C THR A 242 14.29 6.34 -13.39
N SER A 243 13.60 6.98 -14.34
CA SER A 243 14.10 8.15 -15.06
C SER A 243 13.85 9.46 -14.32
N PHE A 244 13.33 9.40 -13.09
CA PHE A 244 12.95 10.51 -12.23
C PHE A 244 13.54 10.31 -10.83
N GLY A 245 13.61 11.38 -10.05
CA GLY A 245 14.06 11.38 -8.66
C GLY A 245 12.93 11.72 -7.69
N PRO A 246 13.26 12.30 -6.52
CA PRO A 246 12.27 12.74 -5.54
C PRO A 246 11.19 13.64 -6.15
N ALA A 247 9.94 13.40 -5.78
CA ALA A 247 8.80 14.12 -6.29
C ALA A 247 8.71 15.52 -5.67
N THR A 248 8.59 16.54 -6.51
CA THR A 248 8.39 17.94 -6.09
C THR A 248 7.10 18.55 -6.66
N ASP A 249 6.42 17.80 -7.51
CA ASP A 249 5.17 18.19 -8.16
C ASP A 249 4.27 16.97 -8.41
N LEU A 250 3.06 17.21 -8.88
CA LEU A 250 2.09 16.14 -9.15
C LEU A 250 2.57 15.14 -10.20
N ALA A 251 3.33 15.57 -11.21
CA ALA A 251 3.86 14.66 -12.23
C ALA A 251 4.88 13.69 -11.66
N GLY A 252 5.74 14.16 -10.74
CA GLY A 252 6.69 13.35 -10.00
C GLY A 252 5.99 12.29 -9.14
N PHE A 253 4.98 12.68 -8.35
CA PHE A 253 4.20 11.72 -7.55
C PHE A 253 3.49 10.68 -8.42
N ARG A 254 2.87 11.08 -9.53
CA ARG A 254 2.26 10.17 -10.51
C ARG A 254 3.26 9.18 -11.09
N ALA A 255 4.50 9.64 -11.35
CA ALA A 255 5.55 8.78 -11.89
C ALA A 255 5.94 7.66 -10.90
N HIS A 256 6.03 7.94 -9.60
CA HIS A 256 6.28 6.94 -8.57
C HIS A 256 5.14 5.90 -8.51
N TRP A 257 3.89 6.32 -8.52
CA TRP A 257 2.74 5.41 -8.56
C TRP A 257 2.75 4.54 -9.83
N ARG A 258 3.00 5.11 -11.00
CA ARG A 258 3.11 4.34 -12.25
C ARG A 258 4.23 3.32 -12.21
N TYR A 259 5.36 3.65 -11.59
CA TYR A 259 6.48 2.73 -11.44
C TYR A 259 6.09 1.48 -10.66
N THR A 260 5.45 1.60 -9.52
CA THR A 260 4.98 0.44 -8.74
C THR A 260 3.85 -0.30 -9.45
N ARG A 261 2.89 0.42 -10.05
CA ARG A 261 1.77 -0.18 -10.83
C ARG A 261 2.23 -0.89 -12.12
N ALA A 262 3.44 -0.65 -12.60
CA ALA A 262 4.00 -1.37 -13.73
C ALA A 262 4.47 -2.79 -13.36
N ASP A 263 4.49 -3.17 -12.09
CA ASP A 263 4.83 -4.52 -11.64
C ASP A 263 3.71 -5.52 -11.94
N MET A 264 4.07 -6.66 -12.54
CA MET A 264 3.08 -7.66 -13.01
C MET A 264 2.46 -8.46 -11.86
N GLY A 265 3.23 -8.77 -10.81
CA GLY A 265 2.73 -9.46 -9.61
C GLY A 265 1.72 -8.58 -8.87
N LEU A 266 2.04 -7.30 -8.67
CA LEU A 266 1.11 -6.33 -8.07
C LEU A 266 -0.17 -6.16 -8.92
N ARG A 267 -0.06 -6.01 -10.24
CA ARG A 267 -1.23 -5.92 -11.14
C ARG A 267 -2.14 -7.13 -11.00
N ARG A 268 -1.56 -8.33 -10.98
CA ARG A 268 -2.30 -9.58 -10.81
C ARG A 268 -3.05 -9.60 -9.48
N LEU A 269 -2.39 -9.24 -8.38
CA LEU A 269 -3.03 -9.15 -7.07
C LEU A 269 -4.20 -8.16 -7.09
N LEU A 270 -3.98 -6.94 -7.57
CA LEU A 270 -4.98 -5.86 -7.57
C LEU A 270 -6.18 -6.15 -8.48
N SER A 271 -6.00 -6.98 -9.52
CA SER A 271 -7.07 -7.37 -10.42
C SER A 271 -8.02 -8.42 -9.82
N GLN A 272 -7.61 -9.11 -8.74
CA GLN A 272 -8.35 -10.25 -8.18
C GLN A 272 -8.67 -10.14 -6.68
N THR A 273 -8.23 -9.06 -6.01
CA THR A 273 -8.33 -8.90 -4.56
C THR A 273 -8.84 -7.51 -4.22
N ALA A 274 -9.76 -7.42 -3.25
CA ALA A 274 -10.18 -6.12 -2.73
C ALA A 274 -8.99 -5.42 -2.06
N TYR A 275 -8.62 -4.25 -2.56
CA TYR A 275 -7.47 -3.47 -2.10
C TYR A 275 -7.90 -2.30 -1.23
N TYR A 276 -7.28 -2.19 -0.06
CA TYR A 276 -7.43 -1.05 0.84
C TYR A 276 -6.05 -0.47 1.11
N THR A 277 -5.95 0.84 1.11
CA THR A 277 -4.68 1.50 1.40
C THR A 277 -4.89 2.72 2.28
N VAL A 278 -3.87 3.01 3.03
CA VAL A 278 -3.61 4.26 3.73
C VAL A 278 -2.24 4.76 3.28
N TRP A 279 -1.79 5.88 3.78
CA TRP A 279 -0.45 6.36 3.53
C TRP A 279 0.43 6.31 4.78
N ASP A 280 1.73 6.41 4.56
CA ASP A 280 2.71 6.74 5.58
C ASP A 280 3.52 7.97 5.14
N ASP A 281 4.74 8.15 5.60
CA ASP A 281 5.52 9.34 5.31
C ASP A 281 6.09 9.34 3.87
N HIS A 282 6.56 8.22 3.38
CA HIS A 282 7.20 8.14 2.06
C HIS A 282 6.23 8.27 0.86
N GLU A 283 4.92 8.26 1.05
CA GLU A 283 3.99 8.71 0.03
C GLU A 283 4.16 10.20 -0.28
N VAL A 284 4.86 10.94 0.58
CA VAL A 284 5.19 12.36 0.41
C VAL A 284 6.69 12.57 0.62
N ILE A 285 7.17 12.40 1.86
CA ILE A 285 8.54 12.64 2.27
C ILE A 285 8.80 12.05 3.66
N LYS A 286 9.98 11.49 3.88
CA LYS A 286 10.39 10.87 5.14
C LYS A 286 10.03 11.73 6.38
N ALA A 287 9.50 11.05 7.40
CA ALA A 287 9.07 11.64 8.68
C ALA A 287 8.01 12.76 8.52
N LEU A 288 7.14 12.65 7.53
CA LEU A 288 6.07 13.61 7.24
C LEU A 288 5.27 13.99 8.48
N GLY A 289 5.20 15.28 8.74
CA GLY A 289 4.40 15.91 9.77
C GLY A 289 4.36 17.42 9.58
N PRO A 290 3.54 18.16 10.33
CA PRO A 290 3.53 19.63 10.29
C PRO A 290 4.91 20.19 10.65
N LEU A 291 5.31 21.27 10.00
CA LEU A 291 6.58 21.98 10.21
C LEU A 291 7.83 21.13 9.93
N HIS A 292 7.69 20.01 9.23
CA HIS A 292 8.83 19.17 8.91
C HIS A 292 9.40 19.55 7.54
N ASP A 293 10.67 19.99 7.54
CA ASP A 293 11.52 20.13 6.37
C ASP A 293 12.43 18.90 6.30
N ALA A 294 12.08 17.97 5.43
CA ALA A 294 12.75 16.67 5.39
C ALA A 294 14.12 16.70 4.72
N HIS A 295 14.45 17.74 3.97
CA HIS A 295 15.70 17.77 3.22
C HIS A 295 16.64 18.87 3.68
N GLU A 296 17.67 18.46 4.41
CA GLU A 296 18.89 19.24 4.57
C GLU A 296 19.71 19.33 3.26
N GLN A 297 19.28 18.61 2.22
CA GLN A 297 19.93 18.56 0.90
C GLN A 297 18.91 18.78 -0.23
N PRO A 298 19.34 19.21 -1.43
CA PRO A 298 18.43 19.40 -2.55
C PRO A 298 17.59 18.11 -2.82
N PRO A 299 16.32 18.25 -3.11
CA PRO A 299 15.58 19.48 -3.46
C PRO A 299 14.90 20.18 -2.27
N TYR A 300 15.54 20.65 -1.27
CA TYR A 300 15.06 21.48 -0.13
C TYR A 300 13.55 21.83 -0.13
N THR A 301 12.70 20.83 -0.11
CA THR A 301 11.26 21.01 -0.25
C THR A 301 10.57 20.70 1.07
N ALA A 302 9.77 21.65 1.55
CA ALA A 302 9.02 21.48 2.78
C ALA A 302 7.92 20.41 2.65
N GLY A 303 7.90 19.43 3.54
CA GLY A 303 6.88 18.37 3.56
C GLY A 303 5.46 18.93 3.63
N VAL A 304 5.24 20.01 4.36
CA VAL A 304 3.94 20.68 4.47
C VAL A 304 3.41 21.22 3.13
N SER A 305 4.29 21.64 2.22
CA SER A 305 3.90 22.10 0.88
C SER A 305 3.67 20.94 -0.09
N LEU A 306 4.33 19.81 0.11
CA LEU A 306 4.17 18.61 -0.72
C LEU A 306 2.95 17.76 -0.32
N MET A 307 2.56 17.77 0.95
CA MET A 307 1.46 16.94 1.47
C MET A 307 0.16 17.07 0.67
N PRO A 308 -0.34 18.27 0.29
CA PRO A 308 -1.54 18.36 -0.52
C PRO A 308 -1.40 17.76 -1.93
N ILE A 309 -0.18 17.77 -2.48
CA ILE A 309 0.12 17.26 -3.83
C ILE A 309 0.23 15.73 -3.75
N GLY A 310 0.95 15.19 -2.76
CA GLY A 310 1.04 13.75 -2.50
C GLY A 310 -0.34 13.14 -2.21
N MET A 311 -1.17 13.82 -1.40
CA MET A 311 -2.56 13.43 -1.14
C MET A 311 -3.39 13.37 -2.44
N ALA A 312 -3.26 14.37 -3.30
CA ALA A 312 -3.97 14.38 -4.57
C ALA A 312 -3.56 13.20 -5.46
N ALA A 313 -2.25 12.90 -5.53
CA ALA A 313 -1.73 11.75 -6.26
C ALA A 313 -2.20 10.42 -5.65
N LEU A 314 -2.15 10.28 -4.31
CA LEU A 314 -2.64 9.09 -3.62
C LEU A 314 -4.10 8.80 -3.96
N LEU A 315 -4.96 9.80 -3.84
CA LEU A 315 -6.39 9.66 -4.16
C LEU A 315 -6.63 9.37 -5.63
N GLU A 316 -5.89 10.00 -6.53
CA GLU A 316 -5.99 9.78 -7.97
C GLU A 316 -5.53 8.37 -8.38
N GLN A 317 -4.47 7.86 -7.77
CA GLN A 317 -3.80 6.62 -8.17
C GLN A 317 -4.28 5.37 -7.43
N ASN A 318 -5.29 5.49 -6.55
CA ASN A 318 -5.78 4.37 -5.77
C ASN A 318 -7.32 4.28 -5.75
N PRO A 319 -7.89 3.07 -5.62
CA PRO A 319 -9.33 2.83 -5.58
C PRO A 319 -9.94 3.21 -4.22
N ILE A 320 -9.68 4.42 -3.75
CA ILE A 320 -10.21 4.96 -2.50
C ILE A 320 -11.53 5.68 -2.79
N ALA A 321 -12.58 5.31 -2.02
CA ALA A 321 -13.87 5.98 -2.08
C ALA A 321 -13.76 7.38 -1.43
N GLU A 322 -14.03 8.42 -2.20
CA GLU A 322 -14.04 9.77 -1.67
C GLU A 322 -15.38 10.09 -1.00
N HIS A 323 -15.30 10.52 0.27
CA HIS A 323 -16.51 10.92 0.98
C HIS A 323 -16.99 12.27 0.46
N PRO A 324 -18.29 12.43 0.10
CA PRO A 324 -18.78 13.67 -0.55
C PRO A 324 -18.53 14.96 0.24
N LEU A 325 -18.58 14.89 1.60
CA LEU A 325 -18.38 16.07 2.46
C LEU A 325 -16.93 16.21 2.95
N THR A 326 -16.13 15.15 2.91
CA THR A 326 -14.75 15.14 3.37
C THR A 326 -13.88 14.31 2.40
N PRO A 327 -13.67 14.80 1.16
CA PRO A 327 -13.06 13.97 0.09
C PRO A 327 -11.62 13.54 0.37
N LYS A 328 -10.91 14.27 1.24
CA LYS A 328 -9.52 13.95 1.62
C LYS A 328 -9.40 13.11 2.90
N ARG A 329 -10.52 12.65 3.47
CA ARG A 329 -10.49 11.81 4.67
C ARG A 329 -10.11 10.38 4.30
N LEU A 330 -8.92 9.93 4.75
CA LEU A 330 -8.42 8.58 4.49
C LEU A 330 -8.87 7.58 5.54
N TYR A 331 -9.02 7.99 6.81
CA TYR A 331 -9.44 7.07 7.86
C TYR A 331 -10.89 6.61 7.67
N ARG A 332 -11.10 5.33 7.74
CA ARG A 332 -12.39 4.70 7.48
C ARG A 332 -12.49 3.31 8.08
N SER A 333 -13.71 2.77 8.19
CA SER A 333 -13.95 1.41 8.63
C SER A 333 -14.56 0.57 7.52
N VAL A 334 -14.22 -0.70 7.52
CA VAL A 334 -14.77 -1.70 6.61
C VAL A 334 -15.28 -2.87 7.43
N ARG A 335 -16.56 -3.18 7.27
CA ARG A 335 -17.19 -4.34 7.88
C ARG A 335 -17.13 -5.52 6.92
N TRP A 336 -16.54 -6.64 7.37
CA TRP A 336 -16.41 -7.85 6.58
C TRP A 336 -17.08 -9.04 7.31
N GLY A 337 -18.36 -9.26 7.02
CA GLY A 337 -19.17 -10.25 7.72
C GLY A 337 -19.33 -9.99 9.22
N GLN A 338 -19.64 -11.06 9.97
CA GLN A 338 -19.80 -11.00 11.43
C GLN A 338 -18.45 -10.83 12.14
N HIS A 339 -17.35 -11.33 11.55
CA HIS A 339 -16.15 -11.58 12.31
C HIS A 339 -15.10 -10.46 12.22
N LEU A 340 -15.10 -9.61 11.21
CA LEU A 340 -14.08 -8.57 11.05
C LEU A 340 -14.69 -7.17 10.92
N GLU A 341 -14.19 -6.24 11.72
CA GLU A 341 -14.23 -4.81 11.43
C GLU A 341 -12.79 -4.30 11.34
N LEU A 342 -12.42 -3.82 10.14
CA LEU A 342 -11.13 -3.24 9.85
C LEU A 342 -11.22 -1.72 9.98
N LEU A 343 -10.40 -1.13 10.84
CA LEU A 343 -10.30 0.31 11.08
C LEU A 343 -8.98 0.80 10.48
N LEU A 344 -9.04 1.50 9.37
CA LEU A 344 -7.90 2.07 8.67
C LEU A 344 -7.61 3.46 9.24
N LEU A 345 -6.42 3.67 9.80
CA LEU A 345 -6.02 4.96 10.38
C LEU A 345 -5.26 5.81 9.36
N ASP A 346 -5.39 7.11 9.50
CA ASP A 346 -4.53 8.11 8.87
C ASP A 346 -3.62 8.70 9.96
N THR A 347 -2.38 8.29 9.98
CA THR A 347 -1.40 8.67 11.01
C THR A 347 -0.60 9.91 10.64
N ARG A 348 -0.84 10.51 9.47
CA ARG A 348 0.00 11.58 8.94
C ARG A 348 -0.69 12.93 8.82
N GLN A 349 -1.93 12.98 8.34
CA GLN A 349 -2.61 14.23 7.95
C GLN A 349 -2.92 15.14 9.13
N TYR A 350 -3.21 14.57 10.30
CA TYR A 350 -3.80 15.28 11.43
C TYR A 350 -2.89 15.41 12.64
N ARG A 351 -1.65 14.91 12.54
CA ARG A 351 -0.72 14.86 13.67
C ARG A 351 -0.17 16.22 14.06
N ASP A 352 0.13 16.37 15.33
CA ASP A 352 0.97 17.47 15.83
C ASP A 352 2.42 17.35 15.30
N PRO A 353 3.20 18.43 15.31
CA PRO A 353 4.60 18.37 14.90
C PRO A 353 5.38 17.29 15.65
N ASN A 354 6.20 16.53 14.93
CA ASN A 354 7.00 15.45 15.51
C ASN A 354 7.92 15.95 16.63
N GLN A 355 8.44 17.18 16.53
CA GLN A 355 9.34 17.80 17.51
C GLN A 355 8.65 18.27 18.80
N ALA A 356 7.31 18.40 18.80
CA ALA A 356 6.59 18.82 19.98
C ALA A 356 6.67 17.77 21.09
N GLU A 357 6.78 18.21 22.35
CA GLU A 357 6.74 17.31 23.49
C GLU A 357 5.31 16.85 23.80
N ASP A 358 5.18 15.60 24.19
CA ASP A 358 3.92 14.97 24.65
C ASP A 358 3.86 15.05 26.19
N THR A 359 3.27 16.12 26.73
CA THR A 359 3.18 16.34 28.19
C THR A 359 1.75 16.18 28.72
N PRO A 360 1.55 15.96 30.03
CA PRO A 360 0.19 15.93 30.62
C PRO A 360 -0.61 17.21 30.39
N GLU A 361 0.06 18.36 30.39
CA GLU A 361 -0.53 19.68 30.22
C GLU A 361 -0.88 19.96 28.74
N ARG A 362 -0.13 19.34 27.85
CA ARG A 362 -0.28 19.49 26.40
C ARG A 362 -0.04 18.15 25.72
N PRO A 363 -1.02 17.23 25.81
CA PRO A 363 -0.90 15.94 25.14
C PRO A 363 -0.91 16.12 23.62
N LYS A 364 0.00 15.43 22.94
CA LYS A 364 0.06 15.41 21.48
C LYS A 364 -1.04 14.53 20.89
N THR A 365 -1.40 14.84 19.67
CA THR A 365 -2.28 13.98 18.86
C THR A 365 -1.61 13.56 17.55
N MET A 366 -1.70 12.29 17.23
CA MET A 366 -1.37 11.72 15.92
C MET A 366 -2.59 11.71 15.01
N LEU A 367 -3.75 11.44 15.57
CA LEU A 367 -4.99 11.24 14.82
C LEU A 367 -5.81 12.52 14.65
N GLY A 368 -5.50 13.56 15.43
CA GLY A 368 -6.36 14.72 15.55
C GLY A 368 -7.70 14.39 16.23
N ARG A 369 -8.38 15.43 16.69
CA ARG A 369 -9.59 15.27 17.51
C ARG A 369 -10.72 14.51 16.82
N GLU A 370 -10.96 14.76 15.54
CA GLU A 370 -12.07 14.16 14.82
C GLU A 370 -11.86 12.66 14.60
N GLN A 371 -10.68 12.27 14.13
CA GLN A 371 -10.37 10.85 13.92
C GLN A 371 -10.27 10.09 15.25
N LEU A 372 -9.68 10.69 16.28
CA LEU A 372 -9.63 10.09 17.62
C LEU A 372 -11.05 9.82 18.17
N THR A 373 -11.97 10.80 18.02
CA THR A 373 -13.37 10.62 18.43
C THR A 373 -14.02 9.50 17.61
N TRP A 374 -13.85 9.50 16.30
CA TRP A 374 -14.36 8.45 15.42
C TRP A 374 -13.81 7.07 15.81
N LEU A 375 -12.50 6.95 16.07
CA LEU A 375 -11.89 5.67 16.45
C LEU A 375 -12.49 5.15 17.77
N LYS A 376 -12.59 6.00 18.78
CA LYS A 376 -13.20 5.65 20.08
C LYS A 376 -14.65 5.19 19.90
N THR A 377 -15.44 5.91 19.12
CA THR A 377 -16.83 5.51 18.79
C THR A 377 -16.87 4.15 18.09
N ARG A 378 -15.98 3.90 17.10
CA ARG A 378 -15.93 2.59 16.42
C ARG A 378 -15.53 1.46 17.37
N LEU A 379 -14.57 1.69 18.26
CA LEU A 379 -14.17 0.72 19.28
C LEU A 379 -15.31 0.39 20.25
N GLU A 380 -16.12 1.36 20.61
CA GLU A 380 -17.27 1.19 21.49
C GLU A 380 -18.44 0.47 20.79
N GLU A 381 -18.82 0.92 19.57
CA GLU A 381 -20.03 0.47 18.89
C GLU A 381 -19.88 -0.83 18.09
N SER A 382 -18.63 -1.22 17.74
CA SER A 382 -18.39 -2.39 16.89
C SER A 382 -19.06 -3.65 17.44
N ARG A 383 -19.72 -4.38 16.55
CA ARG A 383 -20.33 -5.70 16.82
C ARG A 383 -19.54 -6.84 16.19
N ALA A 384 -18.36 -6.54 15.64
CA ALA A 384 -17.48 -7.57 15.09
C ALA A 384 -16.92 -8.47 16.19
N THR A 385 -16.69 -9.73 15.83
CA THR A 385 -15.93 -10.64 16.71
C THR A 385 -14.54 -10.08 16.96
N TRP A 386 -13.88 -9.57 15.93
CA TRP A 386 -12.56 -8.94 15.98
C TRP A 386 -12.61 -7.52 15.41
N VAL A 387 -11.98 -6.61 16.12
CA VAL A 387 -11.65 -5.28 15.61
C VAL A 387 -10.15 -5.28 15.28
N VAL A 388 -9.82 -5.05 14.02
CA VAL A 388 -8.45 -4.95 13.54
C VAL A 388 -8.16 -3.50 13.21
N VAL A 389 -7.20 -2.90 13.90
CA VAL A 389 -6.73 -1.54 13.65
C VAL A 389 -5.50 -1.60 12.75
N ALA A 390 -5.60 -1.02 11.58
CA ALA A 390 -4.53 -0.90 10.61
C ALA A 390 -3.84 0.45 10.76
N SER A 391 -2.62 0.43 11.29
CA SER A 391 -1.79 1.62 11.55
C SER A 391 -0.51 1.53 10.71
N SER A 392 -0.16 2.59 10.02
CA SER A 392 1.11 2.62 9.28
C SER A 392 2.33 2.65 10.21
N VAL A 393 2.18 3.15 11.43
CA VAL A 393 3.22 3.19 12.46
C VAL A 393 2.90 2.23 13.61
N PRO A 394 3.90 1.50 14.17
CA PRO A 394 3.70 0.55 15.26
C PRO A 394 3.48 1.23 16.61
N MET A 395 2.88 0.46 17.56
CA MET A 395 2.50 0.97 18.88
C MET A 395 3.69 1.28 19.79
N SER A 396 4.64 0.34 19.92
CA SER A 396 5.73 0.43 20.90
C SER A 396 7.12 0.53 20.29
N LEU A 397 7.21 0.54 18.99
CA LEU A 397 8.47 0.67 18.26
C LEU A 397 8.51 2.05 17.62
N SER A 398 9.65 2.72 17.73
CA SER A 398 9.85 4.01 17.08
C SER A 398 11.22 4.04 16.42
N GLU A 399 11.28 4.63 15.24
CA GLU A 399 12.56 4.97 14.65
C GLU A 399 13.28 5.99 15.54
N ARG A 400 14.57 5.75 15.80
CA ARG A 400 15.43 6.82 16.33
C ARG A 400 15.55 7.89 15.25
N ALA A 401 14.82 8.97 15.41
CA ALA A 401 15.04 10.17 14.63
C ALA A 401 16.14 11.02 15.30
N PRO A 402 16.91 11.82 14.55
CA PRO A 402 17.71 12.88 15.14
C PRO A 402 16.82 13.73 16.07
N GLU A 403 17.36 14.19 17.21
CA GLU A 403 16.60 15.02 18.19
C GLU A 403 15.87 16.19 17.53
N ALA A 404 16.47 16.78 16.49
CA ALA A 404 15.88 17.90 15.74
C ALA A 404 14.59 17.54 14.98
N VAL A 405 14.32 16.26 14.69
CA VAL A 405 13.17 15.81 13.91
C VAL A 405 12.02 15.33 14.79
N GLY A 406 12.32 14.91 16.03
CA GLY A 406 11.33 14.32 16.95
C GLY A 406 10.95 12.90 16.57
N ARG A 407 10.07 12.28 17.38
CA ARG A 407 9.62 10.89 17.17
C ARG A 407 8.54 10.83 16.12
N ASP A 408 8.66 9.85 15.25
CA ASP A 408 7.75 9.64 14.13
C ASP A 408 6.62 8.64 14.44
N GLY A 409 6.74 7.83 15.47
CA GLY A 409 5.80 6.80 15.92
C GLY A 409 5.08 7.14 17.23
N TRP A 410 4.24 6.21 17.68
CA TRP A 410 3.48 6.32 18.93
C TRP A 410 4.39 6.35 20.16
N ALA A 411 5.44 5.52 20.16
CA ALA A 411 6.28 5.28 21.33
C ALA A 411 7.18 6.46 21.69
N ASN A 412 7.39 6.67 22.98
CA ASN A 412 8.36 7.65 23.49
C ASN A 412 9.77 7.07 23.64
N VAL A 413 9.93 5.80 23.92
CA VAL A 413 11.17 5.03 24.12
C VAL A 413 12.17 5.73 25.05
N ASP A 414 12.91 6.71 24.56
CA ASP A 414 13.97 7.44 25.27
C ASP A 414 13.78 8.98 25.20
N GLY A 415 12.57 9.43 24.93
CA GLY A 415 12.26 10.85 24.77
C GLY A 415 10.81 11.17 25.11
N ALA A 416 10.42 12.41 24.85
CA ALA A 416 9.08 12.92 25.16
C ALA A 416 8.31 13.37 23.90
N THR A 417 8.81 13.05 22.70
CA THR A 417 8.24 13.57 21.45
C THR A 417 7.36 12.57 20.70
N GLY A 418 7.12 11.35 21.22
CA GLY A 418 6.12 10.42 20.69
C GLY A 418 4.68 10.91 20.91
N TYR A 419 3.73 10.02 20.69
CA TYR A 419 2.29 10.27 20.89
C TYR A 419 1.70 9.24 21.88
N ALA A 420 2.52 8.84 22.85
CA ALA A 420 2.20 7.72 23.76
C ALA A 420 0.95 7.98 24.62
N ARG A 421 0.65 9.24 24.96
CA ARG A 421 -0.54 9.60 25.75
C ARG A 421 -1.83 9.39 24.98
N GLU A 422 -1.84 9.73 23.70
CA GLU A 422 -3.02 9.46 22.85
C GLU A 422 -3.25 7.95 22.68
N LEU A 423 -2.20 7.17 22.44
CA LEU A 423 -2.29 5.71 22.36
C LEU A 423 -2.81 5.11 23.68
N ALA A 424 -2.27 5.54 24.83
CA ALA A 424 -2.75 5.10 26.12
C ALA A 424 -4.26 5.40 26.33
N ALA A 425 -4.69 6.60 25.93
CA ALA A 425 -6.10 6.98 25.99
C ALA A 425 -7.03 6.18 25.05
N ILE A 426 -6.52 5.73 23.91
CA ILE A 426 -7.23 4.81 22.99
C ILE A 426 -7.39 3.44 23.64
N LEU A 427 -6.29 2.89 24.19
CA LEU A 427 -6.30 1.57 24.83
C LEU A 427 -7.16 1.56 26.10
N GLU A 428 -7.10 2.63 26.91
CA GLU A 428 -7.96 2.76 28.09
C GLU A 428 -9.43 2.81 27.72
N HIS A 429 -9.79 3.55 26.67
CA HIS A 429 -11.15 3.59 26.15
C HIS A 429 -11.62 2.19 25.72
N ALA A 430 -10.80 1.46 24.95
CA ALA A 430 -11.09 0.11 24.51
C ALA A 430 -11.29 -0.85 25.71
N ALA A 431 -10.40 -0.80 26.70
CA ALA A 431 -10.47 -1.61 27.92
C ALA A 431 -11.73 -1.31 28.74
N THR A 432 -12.09 -0.02 28.88
CA THR A 432 -13.27 0.43 29.64
C THR A 432 -14.58 -0.06 29.01
N HIS A 433 -14.63 -0.14 27.68
CA HIS A 433 -15.80 -0.64 26.95
C HIS A 433 -15.75 -2.14 26.65
N GLY A 434 -14.81 -2.89 27.29
CA GLY A 434 -14.73 -4.35 27.19
C GLY A 434 -14.32 -4.85 25.80
N ARG A 435 -13.56 -4.06 25.01
CA ARG A 435 -13.11 -4.42 23.68
C ARG A 435 -11.87 -5.32 23.74
N ASN A 436 -12.08 -6.59 24.16
CA ASN A 436 -11.01 -7.56 24.39
C ASN A 436 -10.47 -8.24 23.10
N ASN A 437 -11.23 -8.22 22.00
CA ASN A 437 -10.84 -8.82 20.72
C ASN A 437 -10.30 -7.72 19.80
N LEU A 438 -9.21 -7.07 20.24
CA LEU A 438 -8.54 -5.98 19.55
C LEU A 438 -7.17 -6.44 19.09
N VAL A 439 -6.90 -6.27 17.79
CA VAL A 439 -5.63 -6.59 17.15
C VAL A 439 -5.17 -5.39 16.34
N PHE A 440 -3.87 -5.08 16.39
CA PHE A 440 -3.23 -4.11 15.51
C PHE A 440 -2.45 -4.84 14.43
N ILE A 441 -2.51 -4.33 13.21
CA ILE A 441 -1.61 -4.68 12.12
C ILE A 441 -0.84 -3.43 11.72
N SER A 442 0.48 -3.57 11.57
CA SER A 442 1.38 -2.43 11.38
C SER A 442 2.47 -2.76 10.36
N GLY A 443 3.23 -1.71 9.97
CA GLY A 443 4.39 -1.73 9.10
C GLY A 443 5.37 -0.62 9.45
N GLY A 444 6.09 -0.08 8.44
CA GLY A 444 6.91 1.13 8.54
C GLY A 444 8.27 0.99 9.25
N VAL A 445 8.56 -0.13 9.93
CA VAL A 445 9.82 -0.34 10.66
C VAL A 445 10.82 -1.25 9.94
N ARG A 446 10.43 -1.86 8.82
CA ARG A 446 11.27 -2.66 7.91
C ARG A 446 11.89 -3.91 8.53
N PHE A 447 11.18 -4.52 9.49
CA PHE A 447 11.37 -5.88 10.01
C PHE A 447 10.04 -6.46 10.48
N GLY A 448 9.95 -7.78 10.67
CA GLY A 448 8.73 -8.43 11.14
C GLY A 448 8.76 -8.69 12.64
N ALA A 449 7.62 -8.48 13.33
CA ALA A 449 7.49 -8.82 14.74
C ALA A 449 6.06 -9.20 15.13
N ALA A 450 5.91 -9.99 16.20
CA ALA A 450 4.65 -10.20 16.88
C ALA A 450 4.81 -9.78 18.35
N LEU A 451 3.94 -8.90 18.80
CA LEU A 451 3.98 -8.26 20.11
C LEU A 451 2.66 -8.49 20.85
N ARG A 452 2.76 -8.63 22.17
CA ARG A 452 1.62 -8.73 23.08
C ARG A 452 1.71 -7.65 24.14
N TYR A 453 0.62 -6.94 24.39
CA TYR A 453 0.54 -5.83 25.31
C TYR A 453 -0.41 -6.12 26.46
N ARG A 454 0.02 -5.76 27.68
CA ARG A 454 -0.79 -5.73 28.90
C ARG A 454 -0.67 -4.35 29.55
N PRO A 455 -1.31 -3.34 28.95
CA PRO A 455 -1.07 -1.94 29.34
C PRO A 455 -1.58 -1.58 30.75
N PHE A 456 -2.45 -2.40 31.34
CA PHE A 456 -3.12 -2.09 32.62
C PHE A 456 -2.97 -3.24 33.60
N SER A 457 -2.21 -3.06 34.68
CA SER A 457 -1.99 -4.07 35.73
C SER A 457 -3.29 -4.43 36.46
N GLU A 458 -4.21 -3.45 36.62
CA GLU A 458 -5.51 -3.59 37.27
C GLU A 458 -6.56 -4.28 36.37
N ARG A 459 -6.26 -4.46 35.09
CA ARG A 459 -7.13 -5.14 34.12
C ARG A 459 -6.36 -6.23 33.36
N PRO A 460 -5.87 -7.27 34.04
CA PRO A 460 -4.99 -8.28 33.44
C PRO A 460 -5.63 -9.09 32.31
N GLY A 461 -6.96 -9.07 32.20
CA GLY A 461 -7.70 -9.69 31.10
C GLY A 461 -7.76 -8.86 29.82
N PHE A 462 -7.37 -7.58 29.85
CA PHE A 462 -7.25 -6.77 28.66
C PHE A 462 -5.89 -6.98 28.02
N VAL A 463 -5.90 -7.62 26.88
CA VAL A 463 -4.69 -7.97 26.12
C VAL A 463 -4.87 -7.52 24.68
N VAL A 464 -3.88 -6.85 24.14
CA VAL A 464 -3.81 -6.43 22.73
C VAL A 464 -2.64 -7.14 22.06
N HIS A 465 -2.83 -7.55 20.83
CA HIS A 465 -1.75 -8.10 19.99
C HIS A 465 -1.50 -7.16 18.82
N GLU A 466 -0.23 -7.05 18.45
CA GLU A 466 0.20 -6.33 17.26
C GLU A 466 1.08 -7.22 16.40
N PHE A 467 0.84 -7.21 15.10
CA PHE A 467 1.63 -7.93 14.12
C PHE A 467 2.19 -6.94 13.10
N LEU A 468 3.52 -6.85 13.08
CA LEU A 468 4.27 -5.99 12.17
C LEU A 468 4.72 -6.82 10.98
N ALA A 469 4.28 -6.44 9.78
CA ALA A 469 4.74 -7.10 8.57
C ALA A 469 6.22 -6.78 8.31
N PRO A 470 7.02 -7.75 7.84
CA PRO A 470 8.30 -7.44 7.22
C PRO A 470 8.12 -6.51 6.02
N PRO A 471 9.17 -5.78 5.56
CA PRO A 471 9.05 -4.94 4.38
C PRO A 471 8.71 -5.77 3.14
N LEU A 472 7.87 -5.23 2.26
CA LEU A 472 7.59 -5.86 0.96
C LEU A 472 8.85 -5.86 0.07
N SER A 473 9.53 -4.71 0.00
CA SER A 473 10.80 -4.54 -0.73
C SER A 473 11.44 -3.20 -0.34
N ALA A 474 12.18 -3.17 0.77
CA ALA A 474 12.87 -1.97 1.23
C ALA A 474 14.16 -2.33 1.98
N ALA A 475 14.99 -1.32 2.27
CA ALA A 475 16.21 -1.53 3.06
C ALA A 475 15.86 -2.12 4.43
N ILE A 476 16.44 -3.27 4.73
CA ILE A 476 16.16 -4.02 5.94
C ILE A 476 16.74 -3.28 7.13
N ARG A 477 15.96 -3.22 8.19
CA ARG A 477 16.42 -2.71 9.48
C ARG A 477 16.66 -3.82 10.47
N ARG A 478 17.55 -3.52 11.40
CA ARG A 478 17.73 -4.30 12.62
C ARG A 478 16.63 -3.93 13.61
N GLU A 479 16.53 -4.72 14.67
CA GLU A 479 15.61 -4.47 15.78
C GLU A 479 15.67 -3.01 16.25
N ALA A 480 14.50 -2.42 16.49
CA ALA A 480 14.35 -1.14 17.17
C ALA A 480 14.14 -1.36 18.68
N ASP A 481 14.45 -0.33 19.48
CA ASP A 481 14.14 -0.34 20.91
C ASP A 481 12.62 -0.38 21.10
N ILE A 482 12.18 -1.19 22.05
CA ILE A 482 10.77 -1.34 22.42
C ILE A 482 10.49 -0.44 23.62
N ASP A 483 9.43 0.36 23.54
CA ASP A 483 8.92 1.13 24.67
C ASP A 483 8.25 0.18 25.69
N PRO A 484 8.74 0.10 26.93
CA PRO A 484 8.21 -0.83 27.92
C PRO A 484 6.88 -0.40 28.53
N ASP A 485 6.46 0.86 28.36
CA ASP A 485 5.37 1.48 29.10
C ASP A 485 4.01 0.79 28.94
N LEU A 486 3.80 0.07 27.84
CA LEU A 486 2.55 -0.66 27.57
C LEU A 486 2.57 -2.12 28.06
N GLY A 487 3.53 -2.51 28.91
CA GLY A 487 3.66 -3.89 29.35
C GLY A 487 3.84 -4.86 28.17
N VAL A 488 4.71 -4.46 27.25
CA VAL A 488 4.95 -5.19 25.99
C VAL A 488 5.77 -6.44 26.20
N GLU A 489 5.37 -7.51 25.52
CA GLU A 489 6.10 -8.77 25.42
C GLU A 489 6.32 -9.09 23.95
N ARG A 490 7.58 -9.30 23.55
CA ARG A 490 7.94 -9.74 22.22
C ARG A 490 7.75 -11.26 22.10
N LEU A 491 6.76 -11.67 21.29
CA LEU A 491 6.47 -13.07 21.01
C LEU A 491 7.35 -13.62 19.89
N PHE A 492 7.66 -12.77 18.91
CA PHE A 492 8.46 -13.12 17.73
C PHE A 492 9.18 -11.90 17.17
N LEU A 493 10.35 -12.13 16.59
CA LEU A 493 11.13 -11.12 15.85
C LEU A 493 11.73 -11.76 14.60
N HIS A 494 11.55 -11.10 13.47
CA HIS A 494 12.19 -11.40 12.20
C HIS A 494 13.00 -10.19 11.73
N ALA A 495 14.21 -10.09 12.24
CA ALA A 495 15.18 -9.04 11.95
C ALA A 495 16.60 -9.63 11.97
N PRO A 496 17.53 -9.07 11.17
CA PRO A 496 18.92 -9.48 11.20
C PRO A 496 19.55 -9.32 12.59
N ALA A 497 20.36 -10.28 13.00
CA ALA A 497 21.11 -10.20 14.24
C ALA A 497 22.08 -9.01 14.25
N SER A 498 22.41 -8.52 15.45
CA SER A 498 23.43 -7.48 15.59
C SER A 498 24.76 -7.96 15.01
N GLY A 499 25.35 -7.18 14.08
CA GLY A 499 26.58 -7.53 13.38
C GLY A 499 26.40 -8.35 12.10
N GLN A 500 25.22 -8.88 11.82
CA GLN A 500 24.93 -9.54 10.55
C GLN A 500 24.94 -8.49 9.41
N ASP A 501 25.82 -8.68 8.44
CA ASP A 501 25.96 -7.82 7.28
C ASP A 501 25.19 -8.44 6.10
N ILE A 502 24.25 -7.69 5.53
CA ILE A 502 23.46 -8.11 4.37
C ILE A 502 23.94 -7.31 3.18
N ARG A 503 24.66 -7.97 2.26
CA ARG A 503 25.29 -7.33 1.11
C ARG A 503 24.75 -7.82 -0.23
N GLN A 504 24.05 -8.95 -0.23
CA GLN A 504 23.58 -9.61 -1.44
C GLN A 504 22.05 -9.69 -1.42
N TYR A 505 21.45 -9.53 -2.57
CA TYR A 505 19.99 -9.54 -2.72
C TYR A 505 19.35 -10.85 -2.25
N GLU A 506 19.97 -11.99 -2.53
CA GLU A 506 19.48 -13.29 -2.07
C GLU A 506 19.45 -13.40 -0.53
N GLN A 507 20.38 -12.72 0.18
CA GLN A 507 20.35 -12.62 1.63
C GLN A 507 19.27 -11.65 2.11
N ALA A 508 19.03 -10.57 1.36
CA ALA A 508 18.01 -9.58 1.70
C ALA A 508 16.59 -10.13 1.57
N ARG A 509 16.34 -10.95 0.54
CA ARG A 509 15.04 -11.59 0.29
C ARG A 509 14.51 -12.40 1.47
N ASP A 510 15.40 -13.00 2.26
CA ASP A 510 15.02 -13.76 3.45
C ASP A 510 14.29 -12.91 4.51
N TRP A 511 14.46 -11.59 4.44
CA TRP A 511 13.88 -10.62 5.38
C TRP A 511 12.66 -9.88 4.83
N PHE A 512 12.34 -10.03 3.56
CA PHE A 512 11.11 -9.49 2.97
C PHE A 512 9.92 -10.39 3.27
N GLY A 513 8.72 -9.79 3.30
CA GLY A 513 7.55 -10.58 3.57
C GLY A 513 6.28 -9.76 3.73
N PHE A 514 5.29 -10.39 4.34
CA PHE A 514 3.95 -9.81 4.53
C PHE A 514 3.26 -10.45 5.75
N GLY A 515 2.20 -9.80 6.19
CA GLY A 515 1.34 -10.32 7.23
C GLY A 515 0.08 -11.00 6.67
N GLU A 516 -0.48 -11.93 7.43
CA GLU A 516 -1.70 -12.67 7.09
C GLU A 516 -2.61 -12.81 8.31
N LEU A 517 -3.89 -12.49 8.16
CA LEU A 517 -4.95 -12.82 9.12
C LEU A 517 -5.97 -13.74 8.46
N ARG A 518 -6.31 -14.82 9.13
CA ARG A 518 -7.41 -15.70 8.77
C ARG A 518 -8.37 -15.78 9.95
N ILE A 519 -9.65 -15.53 9.70
CA ILE A 519 -10.70 -15.74 10.68
C ILE A 519 -11.63 -16.79 10.09
N ASP A 520 -11.83 -17.89 10.80
CA ASP A 520 -12.72 -18.95 10.33
C ASP A 520 -14.20 -18.61 10.61
N GLY A 521 -15.11 -19.47 10.14
CA GLY A 521 -16.55 -19.29 10.33
C GLY A 521 -17.01 -19.40 11.79
N ALA A 522 -16.17 -19.90 12.71
CA ALA A 522 -16.42 -19.90 14.15
C ALA A 522 -15.84 -18.68 14.87
N GLY A 523 -15.08 -17.83 14.15
CA GLY A 523 -14.45 -16.63 14.68
C GLY A 523 -13.08 -16.86 15.30
N LEU A 524 -12.46 -18.03 15.14
CA LEU A 524 -11.05 -18.24 15.53
C LEU A 524 -10.14 -17.46 14.59
N LEU A 525 -9.28 -16.61 15.15
CA LEU A 525 -8.32 -15.81 14.40
C LEU A 525 -6.93 -16.49 14.41
N SER A 526 -6.35 -16.67 13.23
CA SER A 526 -4.95 -17.01 13.04
C SER A 526 -4.23 -15.82 12.43
N ALA A 527 -3.23 -15.30 13.13
CA ALA A 527 -2.36 -14.23 12.69
C ALA A 527 -0.99 -14.80 12.38
N ALA A 528 -0.49 -14.56 11.17
CA ALA A 528 0.78 -15.08 10.72
C ALA A 528 1.65 -13.99 10.08
N LEU A 529 2.97 -14.18 10.16
CA LEU A 529 3.97 -13.47 9.37
C LEU A 529 4.58 -14.45 8.38
N ARG A 530 4.73 -14.03 7.14
CA ARG A 530 5.25 -14.85 6.05
C ARG A 530 6.42 -14.17 5.36
N GLY A 531 7.36 -14.97 4.87
CA GLY A 531 8.43 -14.52 3.98
C GLY A 531 7.92 -14.18 2.57
N ALA A 532 8.75 -13.53 1.77
CA ALA A 532 8.43 -13.15 0.39
C ALA A 532 8.07 -14.35 -0.51
N ASP A 533 8.59 -15.54 -0.18
CA ASP A 533 8.28 -16.83 -0.83
C ASP A 533 6.99 -17.50 -0.32
N GLY A 534 6.27 -16.85 0.61
CA GLY A 534 5.07 -17.38 1.26
C GLY A 534 5.32 -18.35 2.41
N ARG A 535 6.59 -18.71 2.74
CA ARG A 535 6.91 -19.58 3.89
C ARG A 535 6.40 -18.97 5.19
N LEU A 536 5.92 -19.82 6.08
CA LEU A 536 5.48 -19.39 7.41
C LEU A 536 6.70 -19.03 8.28
N LEU A 537 6.73 -17.81 8.80
CA LEU A 537 7.74 -17.34 9.74
C LEU A 537 7.25 -17.50 11.19
N HIS A 538 6.01 -17.10 11.44
CA HIS A 538 5.35 -17.16 12.75
C HIS A 538 3.85 -17.27 12.59
N GLU A 539 3.19 -17.96 13.50
CA GLU A 539 1.72 -18.02 13.60
C GLU A 539 1.29 -17.96 15.07
N LEU A 540 0.27 -17.17 15.34
CA LEU A 540 -0.42 -17.14 16.63
C LEU A 540 -1.92 -17.30 16.41
N ARG A 541 -2.54 -18.23 17.17
CA ARG A 541 -4.00 -18.46 17.13
C ARG A 541 -4.65 -17.84 18.34
N LEU A 542 -5.68 -17.05 18.10
CA LEU A 542 -6.40 -16.31 19.12
C LEU A 542 -7.88 -16.70 19.10
N SER A 543 -8.35 -17.25 20.23
CA SER A 543 -9.78 -17.48 20.42
C SER A 543 -10.47 -16.18 20.81
N PRO A 544 -11.67 -15.89 20.26
CA PRO A 544 -12.39 -14.70 20.67
C PRO A 544 -12.75 -14.76 22.16
N ALA A 545 -12.42 -13.71 22.89
CA ALA A 545 -12.91 -13.59 24.26
C ALA A 545 -14.45 -13.46 24.22
N SER A 546 -15.13 -14.18 25.11
CA SER A 546 -16.58 -14.01 25.26
C SER A 546 -16.89 -12.56 25.59
N PRO A 547 -17.92 -11.95 24.99
CA PRO A 547 -18.32 -10.59 25.37
C PRO A 547 -18.57 -10.58 26.87
N MET A 548 -17.93 -9.65 27.59
CA MET A 548 -18.21 -9.44 29.01
C MET A 548 -19.72 -9.13 29.11
N ARG A 549 -20.49 -10.04 29.67
CA ARG A 549 -21.86 -9.71 30.05
C ARG A 549 -21.72 -8.62 31.12
N LEU A 550 -22.03 -7.38 30.78
CA LEU A 550 -22.31 -6.36 31.78
C LEU A 550 -23.28 -7.00 32.76
N ALA A 551 -22.83 -7.28 33.99
CA ALA A 551 -23.70 -7.76 35.05
C ALA A 551 -24.82 -6.76 35.11
N ALA A 552 -26.05 -7.18 34.80
CA ALA A 552 -27.21 -6.37 34.93
C ALA A 552 -27.21 -5.90 36.40
N ILE A 553 -26.98 -4.59 36.59
CA ILE A 553 -27.20 -3.95 37.88
C ILE A 553 -28.69 -4.15 38.12
N GLY A 554 -29.00 -5.18 38.90
CA GLY A 554 -30.34 -5.51 39.26
C GLY A 554 -30.90 -4.35 40.09
N PHE A 555 -31.69 -3.51 39.44
CA PHE A 555 -32.71 -2.77 40.18
C PHE A 555 -33.65 -3.80 40.78
N ARG A 556 -33.49 -4.10 42.07
CA ARG A 556 -34.58 -4.70 42.85
C ARG A 556 -35.60 -3.63 43.12
N PRO A 557 -36.89 -3.94 42.92
CA PRO A 557 -38.01 -3.01 43.18
C PRO A 557 -38.09 -2.61 44.64
#